data_fec768ea37b62f0b5c7c3b902397ace5
#
_entry.id   fec768ea37b62f0b5c7c3b902397ace5
#
_cell.length_a   1.000
_cell.length_b   1.000
_cell.length_c   1.000
_cell.angle_alpha   90.00
_cell.angle_beta   90.00
_cell.angle_gamma   90.00
#
_symmetry.space_group_name_H-M   'P 1'
#
loop_
_entity.id
_entity.type
_entity.pdbx_description
1 polymer ?
#
loop_
_entity_poly.entity_id
_entity_poly.type
_entity_poly.pdbx_seq_one_letter_code
_entity_poly.pdbx_strand_id
1 'polypeptide(L)'
;MITNICCIGAGYVGGPTMAIIAQKCPHIKVTVVDLNEKRIAAWNDADVNNIPIYEPGLSDVVAEARGRNLFFSTEVDKAIDEAQMIFISVNTPTKTYGVGKGMAADLKYIELC
;
A
#
# COMPACT_ATOMS: atom_id res chain seq x y z
N MET A 1 19.56 -8.50 -6.82
CA MET A 1 18.73 -8.59 -5.59
C MET A 1 17.78 -7.40 -5.53
N ILE A 2 16.54 -7.65 -5.16
CA ILE A 2 15.55 -6.56 -5.01
C ILE A 2 15.78 -5.88 -3.66
N THR A 3 15.94 -4.56 -3.69
CA THR A 3 16.15 -3.76 -2.49
C THR A 3 15.10 -2.66 -2.33
N ASN A 4 14.25 -2.45 -3.33
CA ASN A 4 13.28 -1.36 -3.33
C ASN A 4 11.96 -1.81 -3.96
N ILE A 5 10.91 -1.81 -3.15
CA ILE A 5 9.56 -2.22 -3.55
C ILE A 5 8.62 -1.03 -3.42
N CYS A 6 7.75 -0.85 -4.40
CA CYS A 6 6.64 0.11 -4.35
C CYS A 6 5.31 -0.65 -4.38
N CYS A 7 4.40 -0.27 -3.51
CA CYS A 7 3.02 -0.78 -3.55
C CYS A 7 2.08 0.38 -3.85
N ILE A 8 1.29 0.25 -4.90
CA ILE A 8 0.28 1.24 -5.25
C ILE A 8 -1.03 0.81 -4.62
N GLY A 9 -1.53 1.60 -3.68
CA GLY A 9 -2.75 1.33 -2.95
C GLY A 9 -2.50 1.01 -1.49
N ALA A 10 -2.97 1.87 -0.60
CA ALA A 10 -2.77 1.76 0.85
C ALA A 10 -4.02 1.26 1.57
N GLY A 11 -4.68 0.27 0.99
CA GLY A 11 -5.91 -0.29 1.54
C GLY A 11 -5.67 -1.55 2.38
N TYR A 12 -6.73 -2.37 2.49
CA TYR A 12 -6.75 -3.56 3.35
C TYR A 12 -5.70 -4.61 3.00
N VAL A 13 -5.33 -4.71 1.73
CA VAL A 13 -4.35 -5.70 1.30
C VAL A 13 -2.96 -5.08 1.24
N GLY A 14 -2.84 -3.94 0.54
CA GLY A 14 -1.55 -3.31 0.30
C GLY A 14 -0.86 -2.86 1.58
N GLY A 15 -1.57 -2.13 2.45
CA GLY A 15 -0.98 -1.61 3.68
C GLY A 15 -0.45 -2.70 4.59
N PRO A 16 -1.30 -3.63 5.06
CA PRO A 16 -0.85 -4.68 5.98
C PRO A 16 0.19 -5.62 5.38
N THR A 17 0.02 -6.01 4.12
CA THR A 17 0.97 -6.92 3.45
C THR A 17 2.35 -6.29 3.36
N MET A 18 2.42 -5.03 2.94
CA MET A 18 3.68 -4.32 2.82
C MET A 18 4.34 -4.09 4.17
N ALA A 19 3.56 -3.83 5.20
CA ALA A 19 4.09 -3.68 6.55
C ALA A 19 4.79 -4.97 7.02
N ILE A 20 4.18 -6.11 6.76
CA ILE A 20 4.76 -7.41 7.12
C ILE A 20 6.05 -7.69 6.31
N ILE A 21 6.03 -7.40 5.01
CA ILE A 21 7.22 -7.56 4.17
C ILE A 21 8.36 -6.69 4.70
N ALA A 22 8.09 -5.44 5.02
CA ALA A 22 9.09 -4.54 5.56
C ALA A 22 9.65 -5.03 6.90
N GLN A 23 8.79 -5.55 7.77
CA GLN A 23 9.21 -6.11 9.05
C GLN A 23 10.14 -7.31 8.87
N LYS A 24 9.77 -8.22 7.99
CA LYS A 24 10.50 -9.48 7.76
C LYS A 24 11.76 -9.30 6.93
N CYS A 25 11.79 -8.26 6.11
CA CYS A 25 12.90 -8.01 5.17
C CYS A 25 13.50 -6.62 5.41
N PRO A 26 14.25 -6.43 6.50
CA PRO A 26 14.76 -5.10 6.87
C PRO A 26 15.73 -4.50 5.85
N HIS A 27 16.26 -5.29 4.95
CA HIS A 27 17.16 -4.84 3.89
C HIS A 27 16.40 -4.29 2.66
N ILE A 28 15.09 -4.44 2.63
CA ILE A 28 14.25 -3.96 1.52
C ILE A 28 13.53 -2.68 1.94
N LYS A 29 13.68 -1.62 1.15
CA LYS A 29 12.88 -0.40 1.32
C LYS A 29 11.51 -0.62 0.67
N VAL A 30 10.45 -0.43 1.43
CA VAL A 30 9.08 -0.60 0.97
C VAL A 30 8.37 0.75 1.05
N THR A 31 7.87 1.23 -0.08
CA THR A 31 7.10 2.48 -0.15
C THR A 31 5.69 2.16 -0.60
N VAL A 32 4.72 2.50 0.23
CA VAL A 32 3.30 2.36 -0.09
C VAL A 32 2.78 3.72 -0.53
N VAL A 33 2.21 3.80 -1.72
CA VAL A 33 1.71 5.07 -2.26
C VAL A 33 0.21 4.99 -2.54
N ASP A 34 -0.44 6.13 -2.38
CA ASP A 34 -1.87 6.26 -2.66
C ASP A 34 -2.16 7.73 -2.96
N LEU A 35 -3.09 7.99 -3.87
CA LEU A 35 -3.51 9.35 -4.18
C LEU A 35 -4.40 9.93 -3.08
N ASN A 36 -4.93 9.11 -2.19
CA ASN A 36 -5.76 9.55 -1.08
C ASN A 36 -4.89 10.10 0.05
N GLU A 37 -4.77 11.41 0.14
CA GLU A 37 -3.95 12.09 1.13
C GLU A 37 -4.36 11.77 2.56
N LYS A 38 -5.67 11.65 2.82
CA LYS A 38 -6.17 11.33 4.17
C LYS A 38 -5.76 9.94 4.60
N ARG A 39 -5.81 8.98 3.67
CA ARG A 39 -5.39 7.60 3.96
C ARG A 39 -3.90 7.54 4.26
N ILE A 40 -3.08 8.21 3.46
CA ILE A 40 -1.64 8.26 3.70
C ILE A 40 -1.33 8.98 5.02
N ALA A 41 -2.01 10.08 5.33
CA ALA A 41 -1.83 10.77 6.60
C ALA A 41 -2.17 9.87 7.79
N ALA A 42 -3.21 9.05 7.66
CA ALA A 42 -3.58 8.11 8.73
C ALA A 42 -2.51 7.03 8.93
N TRP A 43 -1.94 6.50 7.87
CA TRP A 43 -0.83 5.55 7.97
C TRP A 43 0.42 6.18 8.59
N ASN A 44 0.60 7.49 8.43
CA ASN A 44 1.73 8.25 8.97
C ASN A 44 1.44 8.89 10.32
N ASP A 45 0.28 8.64 10.91
CA ASP A 45 -0.08 9.21 12.22
C ASP A 45 0.98 8.85 13.25
N ALA A 46 1.34 9.82 14.08
CA ALA A 46 2.33 9.61 15.13
C ALA A 46 1.91 8.50 16.10
N ASP A 47 0.61 8.34 16.31
CA ASP A 47 0.06 7.23 17.09
C ASP A 47 -0.28 6.08 16.15
N VAL A 48 0.48 4.98 16.24
CA VAL A 48 0.28 3.81 15.38
C VAL A 48 -1.07 3.12 15.60
N ASN A 49 -1.76 3.44 16.69
CA ASN A 49 -3.10 2.91 16.92
C ASN A 49 -4.17 3.60 16.07
N ASN A 50 -3.82 4.72 15.43
CA ASN A 50 -4.73 5.46 14.55
C ASN A 50 -4.59 5.10 13.08
N ILE A 51 -3.82 4.08 12.74
CA ILE A 51 -3.72 3.63 11.36
C ILE A 51 -5.09 3.19 10.84
N PRO A 52 -5.36 3.30 9.52
CA PRO A 52 -6.72 3.19 8.99
C PRO A 52 -7.31 1.78 9.00
N ILE A 53 -6.50 0.77 9.31
CA ILE A 53 -6.93 -0.62 9.28
C ILE A 53 -6.66 -1.27 10.63
N TYR A 54 -7.68 -1.88 11.20
CA TYR A 54 -7.54 -2.60 12.47
C TYR A 54 -7.33 -4.10 12.22
N GLU A 55 -6.15 -4.59 12.60
CA GLU A 55 -5.85 -6.02 12.66
C GLU A 55 -5.00 -6.27 13.91
N PRO A 56 -5.25 -7.38 14.63
CA PRO A 56 -4.44 -7.69 15.80
C PRO A 56 -2.94 -7.78 15.47
N GLY A 57 -2.13 -7.02 16.18
CA GLY A 57 -0.68 -7.01 15.99
C GLY A 57 -0.17 -6.10 14.88
N LEU A 58 -1.04 -5.54 14.04
CA LEU A 58 -0.61 -4.69 12.92
C LEU A 58 0.06 -3.41 13.40
N SER A 59 -0.46 -2.77 14.44
CA SER A 59 0.14 -1.54 14.97
C SER A 59 1.59 -1.78 15.42
N ASP A 60 1.89 -2.91 16.01
CA ASP A 60 3.24 -3.25 16.44
C ASP A 60 4.17 -3.44 15.22
N VAL A 61 3.69 -4.09 14.18
CA VAL A 61 4.44 -4.29 12.94
C VAL A 61 4.77 -2.94 12.29
N VAL A 62 3.78 -2.07 12.18
CA VAL A 62 3.95 -0.73 11.62
C VAL A 62 4.92 0.09 12.47
N ALA A 63 4.79 0.05 13.78
CA ALA A 63 5.68 0.78 14.68
C ALA A 63 7.14 0.36 14.51
N GLU A 64 7.38 -0.93 14.29
CA GLU A 64 8.73 -1.45 14.09
C GLU A 64 9.32 -1.03 12.75
N ALA A 65 8.55 -1.12 11.66
CA ALA A 65 9.04 -0.95 10.30
C ALA A 65 8.95 0.50 9.79
N ARG A 66 7.92 1.24 10.21
CA ARG A 66 7.68 2.59 9.71
C ARG A 66 8.83 3.54 10.08
N GLY A 67 9.38 4.23 9.07
CA GLY A 67 10.53 5.11 9.26
C GLY A 67 11.87 4.40 9.22
N ARG A 68 11.89 3.07 9.36
CA ARG A 68 13.09 2.26 9.18
C ARG A 68 13.26 1.89 7.72
N ASN A 69 12.33 1.13 7.19
CA ASN A 69 12.32 0.70 5.79
C ASN A 69 10.91 0.67 5.19
N LEU A 70 9.91 1.10 5.93
CA LEU A 70 8.51 1.20 5.47
C LEU A 70 8.11 2.67 5.43
N PHE A 71 7.63 3.13 4.27
CA PHE A 71 7.24 4.52 4.06
C PHE A 71 5.88 4.58 3.37
N PHE A 72 5.10 5.60 3.72
CA PHE A 72 3.80 5.87 3.12
C PHE A 72 3.84 7.27 2.50
N SER A 73 3.46 7.40 1.23
CA SER A 73 3.59 8.65 0.48
C SER A 73 2.48 8.81 -0.55
N THR A 74 2.21 10.06 -0.93
CA THR A 74 1.34 10.38 -2.06
C THR A 74 2.16 10.61 -3.35
N GLU A 75 3.49 10.56 -3.28
CA GLU A 75 4.38 10.77 -4.42
C GLU A 75 4.51 9.49 -5.25
N VAL A 76 3.45 9.17 -5.99
CA VAL A 76 3.34 7.91 -6.74
C VAL A 76 4.45 7.79 -7.80
N ASP A 77 4.63 8.82 -8.62
CA ASP A 77 5.60 8.77 -9.73
C ASP A 77 7.03 8.56 -9.23
N LYS A 78 7.40 9.25 -8.17
CA LYS A 78 8.73 9.12 -7.57
C LYS A 78 8.96 7.70 -7.05
N ALA A 79 7.98 7.14 -6.37
CA ALA A 79 8.10 5.80 -5.81
C ALA A 79 8.21 4.75 -6.91
N ILE A 80 7.47 4.92 -8.01
CA ILE A 80 7.53 4.02 -9.16
C ILE A 80 8.92 4.07 -9.80
N ASP A 81 9.47 5.27 -9.99
CA ASP A 81 10.78 5.45 -10.60
C ASP A 81 11.90 4.78 -9.79
N GLU A 82 11.79 4.78 -8.48
CA GLU A 82 12.80 4.20 -7.59
C GLU A 82 12.64 2.71 -7.40
N ALA A 83 11.49 2.13 -7.72
CA ALA A 83 11.18 0.75 -7.41
C ALA A 83 11.75 -0.24 -8.42
N GLN A 84 12.20 -1.37 -7.91
CA GLN A 84 12.61 -2.53 -8.73
C GLN A 84 11.45 -3.50 -8.91
N MET A 85 10.48 -3.49 -8.00
CA MET A 85 9.29 -4.31 -8.05
C MET A 85 8.08 -3.46 -7.63
N ILE A 86 6.99 -3.59 -8.35
CA ILE A 86 5.77 -2.81 -8.10
C ILE A 86 4.61 -3.77 -7.87
N PHE A 87 3.96 -3.63 -6.71
CA PHE A 87 2.72 -4.30 -6.40
C PHE A 87 1.57 -3.33 -6.64
N ILE A 88 0.51 -3.79 -7.30
CA ILE A 88 -0.68 -2.99 -7.53
C ILE A 88 -1.79 -3.57 -6.67
N SER A 89 -2.23 -2.80 -5.69
CA SER A 89 -3.23 -3.22 -4.72
C SER A 89 -4.35 -2.18 -4.59
N VAL A 90 -4.72 -1.59 -5.73
CA VAL A 90 -5.81 -0.62 -5.76
C VAL A 90 -7.15 -1.33 -5.68
N ASN A 91 -8.15 -0.62 -5.16
CA ASN A 91 -9.50 -1.13 -5.12
C ASN A 91 -10.09 -1.12 -6.52
N THR A 92 -10.32 -2.30 -7.09
CA THR A 92 -10.90 -2.46 -8.42
C THR A 92 -12.31 -3.04 -8.28
N PRO A 93 -13.36 -2.18 -8.27
CA PRO A 93 -14.72 -2.69 -8.08
C PRO A 93 -15.11 -3.64 -9.21
N THR A 94 -15.75 -4.74 -8.80
CA THR A 94 -16.30 -5.69 -9.75
C THR A 94 -17.58 -5.12 -10.32
N LYS A 95 -17.79 -5.32 -11.62
CA LYS A 95 -19.03 -4.90 -12.28
C LYS A 95 -20.22 -5.66 -11.69
N THR A 96 -21.28 -4.94 -11.38
CA THR A 96 -22.49 -5.53 -10.79
C THR A 96 -23.58 -5.78 -11.81
N TYR A 97 -23.41 -5.36 -13.05
CA TYR A 97 -24.38 -5.55 -14.14
C TYR A 97 -23.65 -5.55 -15.49
N GLY A 98 -24.34 -6.04 -16.51
CA GLY A 98 -23.80 -6.08 -17.86
C GLY A 98 -22.87 -7.26 -18.11
N VAL A 99 -22.19 -7.20 -19.23
CA VAL A 99 -21.21 -8.22 -19.61
C VAL A 99 -20.02 -8.15 -18.67
N GLY A 100 -19.62 -9.28 -18.13
CA GLY A 100 -18.52 -9.35 -17.19
C GLY A 100 -18.90 -9.11 -15.74
N LYS A 101 -20.21 -9.06 -15.46
CA LYS A 101 -20.69 -8.91 -14.08
C LYS A 101 -20.07 -9.96 -13.17
N GLY A 102 -19.48 -9.49 -12.08
CA GLY A 102 -18.82 -10.36 -11.10
C GLY A 102 -17.53 -11.00 -11.58
N MET A 103 -17.13 -10.77 -12.82
CA MET A 103 -16.00 -11.46 -13.43
C MET A 103 -14.84 -10.52 -13.79
N ALA A 104 -15.11 -9.25 -14.02
CA ALA A 104 -14.10 -8.30 -14.47
C ALA A 104 -13.95 -7.13 -13.51
N ALA A 105 -12.71 -6.76 -13.21
CA ALA A 105 -12.40 -5.55 -12.46
C ALA A 105 -12.48 -4.32 -13.37
N ASP A 106 -12.77 -3.16 -12.79
CA ASP A 106 -12.77 -1.90 -13.51
C ASP A 106 -11.34 -1.39 -13.66
N LEU A 107 -10.82 -1.46 -14.87
CA LEU A 107 -9.43 -1.09 -15.15
C LEU A 107 -9.15 0.41 -15.02
N LYS A 108 -10.17 1.25 -14.91
CA LYS A 108 -9.98 2.69 -14.70
C LYS A 108 -9.18 3.00 -13.44
N TYR A 109 -9.36 2.20 -12.40
CA TYR A 109 -8.60 2.41 -11.16
C TYR A 109 -7.12 2.12 -11.32
N ILE A 110 -6.78 1.19 -12.18
CA ILE A 110 -5.38 0.87 -12.48
C ILE A 110 -4.77 1.95 -13.36
N GLU A 111 -5.50 2.43 -14.36
CA GLU A 111 -5.02 3.47 -15.27
C GLU A 111 -4.78 4.80 -14.56
N LEU A 112 -5.54 5.11 -13.51
CA LEU A 112 -5.38 6.34 -12.74
C LEU A 112 -4.20 6.29 -11.77
N CYS A 113 -3.67 5.13 -11.52
CA CYS A 113 -2.46 4.96 -10.71
C CYS A 113 -1.22 5.11 -11.58
#